data_c63e1cacdb5dd9e081a8681f143ec405
#
_entry.id   c63e1cacdb5dd9e081a8681f143ec405
#
_cell.length_a   1.000
_cell.length_b   1.000
_cell.length_c   1.000
_cell.angle_alpha   90.00
_cell.angle_beta   90.00
_cell.angle_gamma   90.00
#
_symmetry.space_group_name_H-M   'P 1'
#
loop_
_entity.id
_entity.type
_entity.pdbx_description
1 polymer ?
#
loop_
_entity_poly.entity_id
_entity_poly.type
_entity_poly.pdbx_seq_one_letter_code
_entity_poly.pdbx_strand_id
1 'polypeptide(L)'
;MIMIQIFGTLKNFDVKTAQRWFAERRIPVQFVDLKEKEMSRGEFDSVLDAITRETGNRQEAIEQMLDKKSKDYASIAYLDDSEKEDKIFENQLKLMKQPVCRNGKMLATVGLSQKIWEEWK
;
A
#
# COMPACT_ATOMS: atom_id res chain seq x y z
N MET A 1 18.70 -1.09 11.47
CA MET A 1 17.95 -2.20 10.86
C MET A 1 16.68 -1.67 10.22
N ILE A 2 16.41 -2.06 8.98
CA ILE A 2 15.19 -1.65 8.29
C ILE A 2 14.10 -2.67 8.62
N MET A 3 12.98 -2.18 9.12
CA MET A 3 11.84 -3.04 9.41
C MET A 3 10.79 -2.93 8.32
N ILE A 4 10.28 -4.08 7.90
CA ILE A 4 9.17 -4.13 6.94
C ILE A 4 7.89 -3.76 7.67
N GLN A 5 7.10 -2.88 7.07
CA GLN A 5 5.81 -2.47 7.60
C GLN A 5 4.70 -2.98 6.69
N ILE A 6 3.61 -3.45 7.28
CA ILE A 6 2.40 -3.83 6.55
C ILE A 6 1.29 -2.91 7.00
N PHE A 7 0.72 -2.15 6.06
CA PHE A 7 -0.40 -1.25 6.34
C PHE A 7 -1.68 -1.87 5.79
N GLY A 8 -2.68 -2.00 6.64
CA GLY A 8 -3.94 -2.57 6.24
C GLY A 8 -4.90 -2.75 7.40
N THR A 9 -5.98 -3.49 7.17
CA THR A 9 -6.94 -3.81 8.23
C THR A 9 -7.03 -5.33 8.37
N LEU A 10 -7.34 -5.78 9.58
CA LEU A 10 -7.46 -7.21 9.86
C LEU A 10 -8.66 -7.87 9.18
N LYS A 11 -9.59 -7.07 8.66
CA LYS A 11 -10.73 -7.59 7.90
C LYS A 11 -10.36 -7.95 6.47
N ASN A 12 -9.27 -7.40 5.96
CA ASN A 12 -8.86 -7.63 4.58
C ASN A 12 -8.15 -8.98 4.46
N PHE A 13 -8.65 -9.82 3.55
CA PHE A 13 -8.11 -11.16 3.36
C PHE A 13 -6.64 -11.14 2.91
N ASP A 14 -6.30 -10.24 1.99
CA ASP A 14 -4.94 -10.16 1.47
C ASP A 14 -3.96 -9.65 2.52
N VAL A 15 -4.42 -8.80 3.44
CA VAL A 15 -3.61 -8.37 4.57
C VAL A 15 -3.24 -9.56 5.46
N LYS A 16 -4.22 -10.42 5.74
CA LYS A 16 -3.97 -11.64 6.53
C LYS A 16 -2.99 -12.56 5.83
N THR A 17 -3.15 -12.71 4.52
CA THR A 17 -2.25 -13.54 3.71
C THR A 17 -0.83 -12.99 3.74
N ALA A 18 -0.67 -11.68 3.64
CA ALA A 18 0.65 -11.04 3.70
C ALA A 18 1.31 -11.28 5.07
N GLN A 19 0.57 -11.08 6.15
CA GLN A 19 1.10 -11.30 7.50
C GLN A 19 1.58 -12.75 7.67
N ARG A 20 0.79 -13.70 7.20
CA ARG A 20 1.15 -15.11 7.28
C ARG A 20 2.37 -15.43 6.43
N TRP A 21 2.46 -14.86 5.24
CA TRP A 21 3.59 -15.08 4.34
C TRP A 21 4.92 -14.72 5.02
N PHE A 22 4.98 -13.53 5.62
CA PHE A 22 6.19 -13.08 6.32
C PHE A 22 6.45 -13.90 7.58
N ALA A 23 5.40 -14.24 8.32
CA ALA A 23 5.54 -15.02 9.55
C ALA A 23 6.09 -16.41 9.27
N GLU A 24 5.62 -17.07 8.22
CA GLU A 24 6.10 -18.40 7.84
C GLU A 24 7.57 -18.41 7.49
N ARG A 25 8.10 -17.29 7.02
CA ARG A 25 9.49 -17.14 6.65
C ARG A 25 10.34 -16.52 7.75
N ARG A 26 9.71 -16.30 8.92
CA ARG A 26 10.36 -15.71 10.10
C ARG A 26 10.97 -14.33 9.81
N ILE A 27 10.31 -13.55 8.95
CA ILE A 27 10.70 -12.20 8.65
C ILE A 27 9.92 -11.26 9.56
N PRO A 28 10.57 -10.50 10.44
CA PRO A 28 9.85 -9.59 11.35
C PRO A 28 9.22 -8.45 10.58
N VAL A 29 7.98 -8.13 10.94
CA VAL A 29 7.25 -7.02 10.34
C VAL A 29 6.55 -6.23 11.41
N GLN A 30 6.30 -4.95 11.14
CA GLN A 30 5.45 -4.12 11.96
C GLN A 30 4.11 -3.99 11.24
N PHE A 31 3.04 -4.46 11.88
CA PHE A 31 1.70 -4.28 11.34
C PHE A 31 1.15 -2.94 11.80
N VAL A 32 0.70 -2.13 10.85
CA VAL A 32 0.06 -0.84 11.12
C VAL A 32 -1.41 -0.96 10.74
N ASP A 33 -2.28 -0.96 11.76
CA ASP A 33 -3.72 -1.05 11.55
C ASP A 33 -4.25 0.31 11.14
N LEU A 34 -4.71 0.42 9.90
CA LEU A 34 -5.20 1.68 9.35
C LEU A 34 -6.44 2.20 10.06
N LYS A 35 -7.17 1.35 10.78
CA LYS A 35 -8.30 1.79 11.58
C LYS A 35 -7.87 2.60 12.80
N GLU A 36 -6.68 2.30 13.30
CA GLU A 36 -6.16 2.99 14.47
C GLU A 36 -5.24 4.14 14.10
N LYS A 37 -4.48 3.99 13.02
CA LYS A 37 -3.54 5.01 12.59
C LYS A 37 -3.36 4.94 11.08
N GLU A 38 -3.87 5.92 10.38
CA GLU A 38 -3.67 6.02 8.94
C GLU A 38 -2.23 6.41 8.62
N MET A 39 -1.83 6.19 7.37
CA MET A 39 -0.51 6.60 6.90
C MET A 39 -0.40 8.11 6.98
N SER A 40 0.75 8.57 7.47
CA SER A 40 1.09 9.98 7.42
C SER A 40 1.33 10.39 5.97
N ARG A 41 1.31 11.69 5.69
CA ARG A 41 1.59 12.18 4.33
C ARG A 41 3.00 11.76 3.89
N GLY A 42 3.97 11.81 4.79
CA GLY A 42 5.33 11.39 4.46
C GLY A 42 5.43 9.92 4.11
N GLU A 43 4.74 9.06 4.87
CA GLU A 43 4.71 7.63 4.58
C GLU A 43 4.03 7.36 3.24
N PHE A 44 2.89 7.99 3.00
CA PHE A 44 2.15 7.83 1.76
C PHE A 44 2.99 8.27 0.56
N ASP A 45 3.62 9.43 0.64
CA ASP A 45 4.47 9.94 -0.43
C ASP A 45 5.65 9.02 -0.69
N SER A 46 6.25 8.49 0.36
CA SER A 46 7.37 7.55 0.26
C SER A 46 6.96 6.28 -0.51
N VAL A 47 5.79 5.74 -0.20
CA VAL A 47 5.25 4.57 -0.89
C VAL A 47 4.98 4.90 -2.36
N LEU A 48 4.30 6.00 -2.61
CA LEU A 48 3.96 6.39 -3.98
C LEU A 48 5.20 6.65 -4.83
N ASP A 49 6.22 7.27 -4.24
CA ASP A 49 7.50 7.50 -4.95
C ASP A 49 8.20 6.18 -5.27
N ALA A 50 8.18 5.22 -4.32
CA ALA A 50 8.78 3.91 -4.54
C ALA A 50 8.11 3.18 -5.70
N ILE A 51 6.78 3.18 -5.75
CA ILE A 51 6.04 2.53 -6.82
C ILE A 51 6.25 3.27 -8.15
N THR A 52 6.35 4.58 -8.11
CA THR A 52 6.64 5.37 -9.31
C THR A 52 8.00 5.00 -9.90
N ARG A 53 9.01 4.81 -9.06
CA ARG A 53 10.32 4.36 -9.54
C ARG A 53 10.25 2.97 -10.16
N GLU A 54 9.47 2.08 -9.57
CA GLU A 54 9.33 0.70 -10.05
C GLU A 54 8.61 0.65 -11.40
N THR A 55 7.53 1.42 -11.55
CA THR A 55 6.73 1.43 -12.78
C THR A 55 7.25 2.40 -13.83
N GLY A 56 8.02 3.40 -13.43
CA GLY A 56 8.48 4.46 -14.30
C GLY A 56 7.40 5.50 -14.63
N ASN A 57 6.24 5.44 -13.96
CA ASN A 57 5.09 6.26 -14.32
C ASN A 57 4.24 6.57 -13.09
N ARG A 58 4.10 7.88 -12.77
CA ARG A 58 3.34 8.34 -11.61
C ARG A 58 1.85 7.95 -11.72
N GLN A 59 1.29 8.09 -12.91
CA GLN A 59 -0.12 7.76 -13.15
C GLN A 59 -0.38 6.29 -12.84
N GLU A 60 0.49 5.41 -13.31
CA GLU A 60 0.35 3.99 -13.04
C GLU A 60 0.49 3.67 -11.56
N ALA A 61 1.41 4.35 -10.87
CA ALA A 61 1.58 4.17 -9.44
C ALA A 61 0.31 4.54 -8.68
N ILE A 62 -0.33 5.65 -9.05
CA ILE A 62 -1.59 6.08 -8.45
C ILE A 62 -2.67 5.04 -8.71
N GLU A 63 -2.74 4.51 -9.93
CA GLU A 63 -3.72 3.47 -10.26
C GLU A 63 -3.52 2.19 -9.45
N GLN A 64 -2.27 1.83 -9.17
CA GLN A 64 -1.99 0.67 -8.32
C GLN A 64 -2.39 0.89 -6.87
N MET A 65 -2.27 2.11 -6.37
CA MET A 65 -2.66 2.46 -5.00
C MET A 65 -4.16 2.46 -4.80
N LEU A 66 -4.92 2.53 -5.88
CA LEU A 66 -6.36 2.72 -5.83
C LEU A 66 -7.09 1.39 -5.77
N ASP A 67 -7.99 1.25 -4.80
CA ASP A 67 -8.84 0.08 -4.69
C ASP A 67 -10.03 0.21 -5.65
N LYS A 68 -9.90 -0.38 -6.83
CA LYS A 68 -10.94 -0.30 -7.86
C LYS A 68 -12.16 -1.14 -7.57
N LYS A 69 -12.10 -1.99 -6.54
CA LYS A 69 -13.25 -2.78 -6.09
C LYS A 69 -14.08 -2.01 -5.05
N SER A 70 -13.60 -0.87 -4.59
CA SER A 70 -14.34 -0.05 -3.63
C SER A 70 -15.58 0.52 -4.30
N LYS A 71 -16.68 0.54 -3.54
CA LYS A 71 -17.92 1.17 -4.01
C LYS A 71 -17.76 2.68 -4.23
N ASP A 72 -16.74 3.27 -3.62
CA ASP A 72 -16.46 4.70 -3.75
C ASP A 72 -15.58 5.04 -4.95
N TYR A 73 -15.05 4.03 -5.64
CA TYR A 73 -14.16 4.25 -6.78
C TYR A 73 -14.82 5.06 -7.90
N ALA A 74 -16.06 4.74 -8.21
CA ALA A 74 -16.76 5.39 -9.33
C ALA A 74 -16.84 6.90 -9.16
N SER A 75 -16.92 7.39 -7.92
CA SER A 75 -17.05 8.83 -7.65
C SER A 75 -15.76 9.60 -7.91
N ILE A 76 -14.62 8.92 -8.01
CA ILE A 76 -13.33 9.57 -8.22
C ILE A 76 -12.63 9.13 -9.50
N ALA A 77 -13.18 8.17 -10.21
CA ALA A 77 -12.53 7.57 -11.37
C ALA A 77 -12.21 8.59 -12.48
N TYR A 78 -13.01 9.65 -12.57
CA TYR A 78 -12.85 10.68 -13.60
C TYR A 78 -11.94 11.84 -13.18
N LEU A 79 -11.45 11.85 -11.95
CA LEU A 79 -10.58 12.93 -11.48
C LEU A 79 -9.19 12.82 -12.12
N ASP A 80 -8.46 13.93 -12.13
CA ASP A 80 -7.07 13.89 -12.60
C ASP A 80 -6.18 13.21 -11.55
N ASP A 81 -4.93 12.94 -11.92
CA ASP A 81 -4.01 12.17 -11.09
C ASP A 81 -3.77 12.82 -9.73
N SER A 82 -3.56 14.13 -9.70
CA SER A 82 -3.31 14.85 -8.46
C SER A 82 -4.49 14.77 -7.52
N GLU A 83 -5.70 14.91 -8.05
CA GLU A 83 -6.92 14.82 -7.25
C GLU A 83 -7.15 13.39 -6.75
N LYS A 84 -6.88 12.39 -7.59
CA LYS A 84 -6.98 10.98 -7.17
C LYS A 84 -6.03 10.69 -6.02
N GLU A 85 -4.80 11.15 -6.14
CA GLU A 85 -3.80 10.97 -5.09
C GLU A 85 -4.29 11.52 -3.76
N ASP A 86 -4.81 12.74 -3.77
CA ASP A 86 -5.32 13.37 -2.54
C ASP A 86 -6.52 12.61 -1.98
N LYS A 87 -7.41 12.13 -2.84
CA LYS A 87 -8.58 11.38 -2.41
C LYS A 87 -8.21 10.05 -1.78
N ILE A 88 -7.23 9.35 -2.34
CA ILE A 88 -6.74 8.09 -1.77
C ILE A 88 -6.18 8.35 -0.37
N PHE A 89 -5.35 9.38 -0.23
CA PHE A 89 -4.75 9.72 1.05
C PHE A 89 -5.80 10.09 2.10
N GLU A 90 -6.77 10.90 1.72
CA GLU A 90 -7.82 11.36 2.61
C GLU A 90 -8.80 10.25 3.01
N ASN A 91 -8.90 9.19 2.21
CA ASN A 91 -9.87 8.10 2.41
C ASN A 91 -9.18 6.73 2.32
N GLN A 92 -8.12 6.55 3.08
CA GLN A 92 -7.28 5.35 2.98
C GLN A 92 -8.06 4.05 3.18
N LEU A 93 -8.95 4.02 4.16
CA LEU A 93 -9.72 2.80 4.44
C LEU A 93 -10.64 2.39 3.31
N LYS A 94 -11.12 3.36 2.52
CA LYS A 94 -12.09 3.10 1.46
C LYS A 94 -11.48 3.03 0.07
N LEU A 95 -10.42 3.79 -0.17
CA LEU A 95 -9.88 3.97 -1.51
C LEU A 95 -8.48 3.40 -1.72
N MET A 96 -7.72 3.18 -0.67
CA MET A 96 -6.36 2.65 -0.82
C MET A 96 -6.39 1.13 -0.84
N LYS A 97 -5.77 0.55 -1.86
CA LYS A 97 -5.66 -0.90 -1.98
C LYS A 97 -4.75 -1.44 -0.86
N GLN A 98 -5.12 -2.59 -0.31
CA GLN A 98 -4.41 -3.24 0.78
C GLN A 98 -3.92 -4.62 0.36
N PRO A 99 -2.86 -5.14 0.95
CA PRO A 99 -1.97 -4.45 1.90
C PRO A 99 -0.99 -3.53 1.18
N VAL A 100 -0.55 -2.49 1.87
CA VAL A 100 0.60 -1.70 1.44
C VAL A 100 1.78 -2.16 2.28
N CYS A 101 2.82 -2.68 1.65
CA CYS A 101 4.02 -3.14 2.34
C CYS A 101 5.17 -2.21 2.02
N ARG A 102 5.95 -1.87 3.03
CA ARG A 102 7.03 -0.91 2.91
C ARG A 102 8.30 -1.50 3.53
N ASN A 103 9.40 -1.44 2.79
CA ASN A 103 10.70 -1.90 3.27
C ASN A 103 11.66 -0.71 3.26
N GLY A 104 11.73 -0.01 4.40
CA GLY A 104 12.44 1.26 4.48
C GLY A 104 11.71 2.32 3.69
N LYS A 105 12.45 3.34 3.24
CA LYS A 105 11.86 4.47 2.50
C LYS A 105 11.83 4.26 0.99
N MET A 106 12.60 3.30 0.50
CA MET A 106 12.85 3.19 -0.94
C MET A 106 12.08 2.08 -1.64
N LEU A 107 11.53 1.13 -0.89
CA LEU A 107 10.86 -0.04 -1.45
C LEU A 107 9.45 -0.17 -0.89
N ALA A 108 8.50 -0.40 -1.77
CA ALA A 108 7.11 -0.60 -1.37
C ALA A 108 6.36 -1.42 -2.40
N THR A 109 5.30 -2.09 -1.95
CA THR A 109 4.39 -2.83 -2.82
C THR A 109 2.96 -2.57 -2.39
N VAL A 110 2.02 -2.76 -3.32
CA VAL A 110 0.59 -2.66 -3.07
C VAL A 110 -0.06 -3.96 -3.54
N GLY A 111 -0.89 -4.54 -2.68
CA GLY A 111 -1.49 -5.84 -2.94
C GLY A 111 -0.52 -6.97 -2.64
N LEU A 112 -0.91 -8.20 -2.97
CA LEU A 112 -0.05 -9.36 -2.76
C LEU A 112 1.10 -9.35 -3.78
N SER A 113 2.33 -9.36 -3.28
CA SER A 113 3.52 -9.18 -4.10
C SER A 113 4.64 -10.13 -3.66
N GLN A 114 4.32 -11.41 -3.49
CA GLN A 114 5.25 -12.39 -2.92
C GLN A 114 6.57 -12.48 -3.68
N LYS A 115 6.55 -12.34 -5.00
CA LYS A 115 7.79 -12.39 -5.79
C LYS A 115 8.73 -11.26 -5.42
N ILE A 116 8.19 -10.06 -5.19
CA ILE A 116 9.00 -8.92 -4.79
C ILE A 116 9.47 -9.09 -3.35
N TRP A 117 8.59 -9.57 -2.47
CA TRP A 117 8.94 -9.77 -1.06
C TRP A 117 10.04 -10.81 -0.88
N GLU A 118 10.15 -11.79 -1.80
CA GLU A 118 11.24 -12.75 -1.78
C GLU A 118 12.60 -12.06 -1.86
N GLU A 119 12.67 -10.94 -2.57
CA GLU A 119 13.90 -10.16 -2.70
C GLU A 119 14.20 -9.33 -1.45
N TRP A 120 13.25 -9.22 -0.55
CA TRP A 120 13.39 -8.44 0.68
C TRP A 120 13.97 -9.24 1.85
N LYS A 121 14.19 -10.52 1.66
CA LYS A 121 14.72 -11.38 2.71
C LYS A 121 16.14 -11.02 3.12
#